data_376580cd728672526233935b917c52f7
#
_entry.id   376580cd728672526233935b917c52f7
#
_cell.length_a   1.000
_cell.length_b   1.000
_cell.length_c   1.000
_cell.angle_alpha   90.00
_cell.angle_beta   90.00
_cell.angle_gamma   90.00
#
_symmetry.space_group_name_H-M   'P 1'
#
loop_
_entity.id
_entity.type
_entity.pdbx_description
1 polymer ?
#
loop_
_entity_poly.entity_id
_entity_poly.type
_entity_poly.pdbx_seq_one_letter_code
_entity_poly.pdbx_strand_id
1 'polypeptide(L)'
;MLEIAICDDEQADRERLQGMLHTILDKFDIERQITCYDSGEKLLDSGRFHLVFMDIMMEGRNGIDIGQELYSRNQMTKIIYQTNYGEYCKDAMNTVHAFAFLEKPLKVKAVEQQIEEFMKYYLREEVKLTFRNVSYEQNGVEASKPAVVLAVSDILYFEYIKTKKKIRIVTKSTVFEYPGIISELAESQRHNGFETSCRGILVNLNNVMKIRGYEVVLRNGASVPLSQKRVTEFKKRLNEFVHNEE
;
A
#
# COMPACT_ATOMS: atom_id res chain seq x y z
N MET A 1 9.70 9.90 9.00
CA MET A 1 9.81 11.07 8.10
C MET A 1 8.96 10.82 6.87
N LEU A 2 8.12 11.77 6.48
CA LEU A 2 7.27 11.71 5.28
C LEU A 2 8.07 12.18 4.06
N GLU A 3 8.22 11.30 3.05
CA GLU A 3 8.94 11.60 1.80
C GLU A 3 7.93 11.94 0.71
N ILE A 4 7.99 13.16 0.17
CA ILE A 4 7.12 13.65 -0.92
C ILE A 4 7.99 14.04 -2.11
N ALA A 5 7.58 13.64 -3.32
CA ALA A 5 8.20 14.10 -4.56
C ALA A 5 7.24 14.98 -5.35
N ILE A 6 7.80 15.95 -6.06
CA ILE A 6 7.13 16.74 -7.09
C ILE A 6 7.89 16.51 -8.38
N CYS A 7 7.21 15.99 -9.41
CA CYS A 7 7.78 15.76 -10.73
C CYS A 7 7.00 16.53 -11.79
N ASP A 8 7.66 17.52 -12.40
CA ASP A 8 7.09 18.45 -13.36
C ASP A 8 8.26 19.10 -14.11
N ASP A 9 8.22 19.26 -15.42
CA ASP A 9 9.31 19.88 -16.18
C ASP A 9 9.33 21.41 -16.07
N GLU A 10 8.19 22.04 -15.67
CA GLU A 10 8.11 23.48 -15.45
C GLU A 10 8.58 23.86 -14.03
N GLN A 11 9.66 24.62 -13.94
CA GLN A 11 10.21 25.08 -12.64
C GLN A 11 9.20 25.88 -11.82
N ALA A 12 8.46 26.77 -12.48
CA ALA A 12 7.49 27.63 -11.81
C ALA A 12 6.35 26.83 -11.13
N ASP A 13 5.90 25.74 -11.75
CA ASP A 13 4.87 24.86 -11.20
C ASP A 13 5.42 24.06 -10.03
N ARG A 14 6.67 23.54 -10.12
CA ARG A 14 7.33 22.87 -8.98
C ARG A 14 7.45 23.79 -7.77
N GLU A 15 7.96 25.02 -7.96
CA GLU A 15 8.15 25.99 -6.87
C GLU A 15 6.81 26.40 -6.23
N ARG A 16 5.79 26.62 -7.06
CA ARG A 16 4.45 26.96 -6.60
C ARG A 16 3.85 25.84 -5.75
N LEU A 17 3.89 24.61 -6.24
CA LEU A 17 3.36 23.46 -5.50
C LEU A 17 4.16 23.20 -4.22
N GLN A 18 5.48 23.29 -4.27
CA GLN A 18 6.33 23.15 -3.09
C GLN A 18 5.96 24.15 -1.99
N GLY A 19 5.74 25.42 -2.36
CA GLY A 19 5.28 26.44 -1.42
C GLY A 19 3.90 26.15 -0.82
N MET A 20 2.95 25.66 -1.64
CA MET A 20 1.64 25.20 -1.15
C MET A 20 1.78 24.05 -0.15
N LEU A 21 2.58 23.04 -0.49
CA LEU A 21 2.78 21.86 0.36
C LEU A 21 3.43 22.20 1.69
N HIS A 22 4.42 23.11 1.71
CA HIS A 22 4.98 23.59 2.97
C HIS A 22 3.92 24.20 3.87
N THR A 23 3.11 25.13 3.33
CA THR A 23 2.06 25.81 4.09
C THR A 23 0.97 24.84 4.59
N ILE A 24 0.56 23.88 3.75
CA ILE A 24 -0.49 22.93 4.11
C ILE A 24 0.02 21.94 5.15
N LEU A 25 1.22 21.40 4.95
CA LEU A 25 1.80 20.38 5.83
C LEU A 25 2.28 20.93 7.18
N ASP A 26 2.46 22.26 7.32
CA ASP A 26 2.74 22.90 8.63
C ASP A 26 1.61 22.71 9.65
N LYS A 27 0.39 22.36 9.17
CA LYS A 27 -0.74 22.02 10.05
C LYS A 27 -0.58 20.65 10.73
N PHE A 28 0.30 19.80 10.20
CA PHE A 28 0.57 18.48 10.71
C PHE A 28 1.94 18.45 11.38
N ASP A 29 2.00 18.00 12.62
CA ASP A 29 3.25 17.88 13.38
C ASP A 29 4.03 16.62 12.95
N ILE A 30 4.56 16.63 11.70
CA ILE A 30 5.32 15.53 11.14
C ILE A 30 6.63 16.00 10.49
N GLU A 31 7.67 15.22 10.71
CA GLU A 31 8.93 15.37 9.99
C GLU A 31 8.74 14.97 8.51
N ARG A 32 9.16 15.86 7.59
CA ARG A 32 8.94 15.66 6.15
C ARG A 32 10.10 16.16 5.31
N GLN A 33 10.24 15.55 4.14
CA GLN A 33 11.13 15.98 3.06
C GLN A 33 10.33 16.11 1.76
N ILE A 34 10.45 17.25 1.08
CA ILE A 34 9.85 17.51 -0.23
C ILE A 34 10.98 17.69 -1.24
N THR A 35 11.05 16.80 -2.26
CA THR A 35 12.09 16.83 -3.28
C THR A 35 11.46 17.06 -4.64
N CYS A 36 12.04 17.98 -5.44
CA CYS A 36 11.57 18.33 -6.77
C CYS A 36 12.41 17.65 -7.86
N TYR A 37 11.76 17.17 -8.91
CA TYR A 37 12.34 16.53 -10.08
C TYR A 37 11.82 17.21 -11.34
N ASP A 38 12.69 17.47 -12.28
CA ASP A 38 12.38 18.06 -13.58
C ASP A 38 12.11 17.01 -14.67
N SER A 39 12.26 15.72 -14.34
CA SER A 39 11.98 14.60 -15.24
C SER A 39 11.63 13.33 -14.49
N GLY A 40 10.84 12.47 -15.14
CA GLY A 40 10.45 11.18 -14.60
C GLY A 40 11.63 10.22 -14.41
N GLU A 41 12.66 10.29 -15.26
CA GLU A 41 13.86 9.47 -15.16
C GLU A 41 14.61 9.76 -13.85
N LYS A 42 14.83 11.03 -13.53
CA LYS A 42 15.48 11.43 -12.27
C LYS A 42 14.69 11.00 -11.06
N LEU A 43 13.35 11.06 -11.15
CA LEU A 43 12.48 10.57 -10.08
C LEU A 43 12.61 9.05 -9.90
N LEU A 44 12.62 8.28 -11.00
CA LEU A 44 12.75 6.81 -10.97
C LEU A 44 14.09 6.33 -10.42
N ASP A 45 15.16 7.10 -10.63
CA ASP A 45 16.51 6.81 -10.12
C ASP A 45 16.68 7.22 -8.66
N SER A 46 15.72 7.94 -8.12
CA SER A 46 15.71 8.39 -6.72
C SER A 46 15.05 7.37 -5.80
N GLY A 47 15.09 7.59 -4.52
CA GLY A 47 14.61 6.68 -3.49
C GLY A 47 13.13 6.27 -3.54
N ARG A 48 12.57 6.05 -2.36
CA ARG A 48 11.15 5.71 -2.19
C ARG A 48 10.40 6.93 -1.69
N PHE A 49 9.17 7.09 -2.17
CA PHE A 49 8.29 8.17 -1.76
C PHE A 49 6.99 7.62 -1.20
N HIS A 50 6.40 8.34 -0.25
CA HIS A 50 5.07 8.07 0.26
C HIS A 50 4.00 8.70 -0.64
N LEU A 51 4.29 9.91 -1.15
CA LEU A 51 3.41 10.67 -2.04
C LEU A 51 4.22 11.28 -3.18
N VAL A 52 3.70 11.19 -4.40
CA VAL A 52 4.27 11.81 -5.59
C VAL A 52 3.21 12.67 -6.26
N PHE A 53 3.51 13.94 -6.49
CA PHE A 53 2.79 14.79 -7.43
C PHE A 53 3.47 14.67 -8.79
N MET A 54 2.72 14.23 -9.80
CA MET A 54 3.25 13.89 -11.11
C MET A 54 2.55 14.68 -12.19
N ASP A 55 3.27 15.51 -12.93
CA ASP A 55 2.71 16.06 -14.17
C ASP A 55 2.54 14.95 -15.21
N ILE A 56 1.43 14.95 -15.92
CA ILE A 56 1.16 14.00 -17.00
C ILE A 56 1.93 14.39 -18.25
N MET A 57 2.00 15.68 -18.54
CA MET A 57 2.55 16.20 -19.79
C MET A 57 3.94 16.82 -19.56
N MET A 58 4.96 15.99 -19.58
CA MET A 58 6.37 16.41 -19.45
C MET A 58 7.12 16.14 -20.74
N GLU A 59 8.24 16.85 -20.97
CA GLU A 59 9.17 16.49 -22.04
C GLU A 59 9.72 15.08 -21.80
N GLY A 60 9.73 14.26 -22.86
CA GLY A 60 10.20 12.87 -22.82
C GLY A 60 9.08 11.87 -22.53
N ARG A 61 9.16 11.14 -21.43
CA ARG A 61 8.16 10.14 -21.07
C ARG A 61 6.93 10.75 -20.40
N ASN A 62 5.76 10.25 -20.78
CA ASN A 62 4.50 10.63 -20.15
C ASN A 62 4.49 10.28 -18.65
N GLY A 63 3.98 11.20 -17.81
CA GLY A 63 3.90 11.00 -16.37
C GLY A 63 3.06 9.78 -15.94
N ILE A 64 2.11 9.35 -16.77
CA ILE A 64 1.33 8.12 -16.52
C ILE A 64 2.23 6.89 -16.60
N ASP A 65 3.10 6.80 -17.63
CA ASP A 65 4.03 5.66 -17.79
C ASP A 65 5.04 5.62 -16.64
N ILE A 66 5.55 6.78 -16.23
CA ILE A 66 6.42 6.91 -15.06
C ILE A 66 5.71 6.46 -13.78
N GLY A 67 4.47 6.88 -13.58
CA GLY A 67 3.68 6.50 -12.41
C GLY A 67 3.36 5.01 -12.35
N GLN A 68 3.09 4.37 -13.48
CA GLN A 68 2.92 2.91 -13.55
C GLN A 68 4.21 2.19 -13.15
N GLU A 69 5.37 2.67 -13.62
CA GLU A 69 6.66 2.10 -13.24
C GLU A 69 6.97 2.31 -11.76
N LEU A 70 6.72 3.50 -11.19
CA LEU A 70 6.83 3.77 -9.77
C LEU A 70 5.95 2.82 -8.94
N TYR A 71 4.68 2.68 -9.33
CA TYR A 71 3.75 1.79 -8.66
C TYR A 71 4.20 0.33 -8.73
N SER A 72 4.76 -0.12 -9.85
CA SER A 72 5.30 -1.47 -9.99
C SER A 72 6.48 -1.74 -9.05
N ARG A 73 7.32 -0.72 -8.81
CA ARG A 73 8.48 -0.80 -7.90
C ARG A 73 8.06 -0.69 -6.42
N ASN A 74 7.06 0.15 -6.12
CA ASN A 74 6.55 0.33 -4.75
C ASN A 74 5.05 0.69 -4.78
N GLN A 75 4.20 -0.29 -4.52
CA GLN A 75 2.74 -0.15 -4.53
C GLN A 75 2.18 0.68 -3.36
N MET A 76 3.02 1.02 -2.37
CA MET A 76 2.62 1.89 -1.26
C MET A 76 2.72 3.38 -1.61
N THR A 77 3.46 3.73 -2.68
CA THR A 77 3.54 5.11 -3.15
C THR A 77 2.18 5.56 -3.70
N LYS A 78 1.65 6.64 -3.16
CA LYS A 78 0.45 7.30 -3.67
C LYS A 78 0.85 8.33 -4.70
N ILE A 79 0.10 8.40 -5.82
CA ILE A 79 0.40 9.32 -6.92
C ILE A 79 -0.79 10.22 -7.17
N ILE A 80 -0.56 11.53 -7.06
CA ILE A 80 -1.51 12.57 -7.45
C ILE A 80 -1.04 13.13 -8.79
N TYR A 81 -1.80 12.89 -9.84
CA TYR A 81 -1.48 13.42 -11.15
C TYR A 81 -1.96 14.87 -11.31
N GLN A 82 -1.14 15.66 -12.01
CA GLN A 82 -1.44 17.03 -12.40
C GLN A 82 -1.61 17.08 -13.92
N THR A 83 -2.58 17.85 -14.41
CA THR A 83 -2.81 17.93 -15.86
C THR A 83 -3.50 19.24 -16.26
N ASN A 84 -3.14 19.75 -17.43
CA ASN A 84 -3.85 20.86 -18.08
C ASN A 84 -5.15 20.42 -18.79
N TYR A 85 -5.40 19.12 -18.91
CA TYR A 85 -6.50 18.56 -19.70
C TYR A 85 -7.44 17.71 -18.85
N GLY A 86 -8.57 18.32 -18.40
CA GLY A 86 -9.58 17.63 -17.59
C GLY A 86 -10.25 16.41 -18.26
N GLU A 87 -10.21 16.29 -19.60
CA GLU A 87 -10.80 15.16 -20.32
C GLU A 87 -9.93 13.87 -20.24
N TYR A 88 -8.61 13.99 -20.11
CA TYR A 88 -7.72 12.83 -19.94
C TYR A 88 -7.87 12.12 -18.59
N CYS A 89 -8.46 12.80 -17.61
CA CYS A 89 -8.67 12.22 -16.27
C CYS A 89 -9.60 11.00 -16.29
N LYS A 90 -10.61 10.97 -17.16
CA LYS A 90 -11.63 9.91 -17.13
C LYS A 90 -11.15 8.58 -17.68
N ASP A 91 -10.35 8.60 -18.75
CA ASP A 91 -9.81 7.38 -19.36
C ASP A 91 -8.58 6.86 -18.59
N ALA A 92 -7.79 7.76 -18.02
CA ALA A 92 -6.65 7.41 -17.18
C ALA A 92 -7.07 6.83 -15.82
N MET A 93 -8.17 7.27 -15.22
CA MET A 93 -8.67 6.76 -13.93
C MET A 93 -8.87 5.24 -13.91
N ASN A 94 -9.23 4.63 -15.04
CA ASN A 94 -9.49 3.19 -15.12
C ASN A 94 -8.22 2.34 -15.33
N THR A 95 -7.11 2.95 -15.72
CA THR A 95 -5.87 2.26 -16.11
C THR A 95 -4.70 2.53 -15.18
N VAL A 96 -4.79 3.56 -14.34
CA VAL A 96 -3.68 4.04 -13.51
C VAL A 96 -4.06 3.96 -12.03
N HIS A 97 -3.16 3.45 -11.21
CA HIS A 97 -3.29 3.44 -9.75
C HIS A 97 -3.07 4.86 -9.17
N ALA A 98 -3.91 5.81 -9.59
CA ALA A 98 -3.89 7.18 -9.09
C ALA A 98 -4.55 7.28 -7.72
N PHE A 99 -3.95 8.05 -6.81
CA PHE A 99 -4.63 8.47 -5.59
C PHE A 99 -5.63 9.59 -5.89
N ALA A 100 -5.23 10.55 -6.72
CA ALA A 100 -6.08 11.63 -7.18
C ALA A 100 -5.58 12.25 -8.49
N PHE A 101 -6.43 13.09 -9.09
CA PHE A 101 -6.11 13.97 -10.22
C PHE A 101 -6.39 15.42 -9.84
N LEU A 102 -5.47 16.32 -10.19
CA LEU A 102 -5.62 17.77 -9.99
C LEU A 102 -5.44 18.48 -11.33
N GLU A 103 -6.36 19.37 -11.63
CA GLU A 103 -6.33 20.22 -12.83
C GLU A 103 -5.45 21.45 -12.57
N LYS A 104 -4.55 21.76 -13.51
CA LYS A 104 -3.75 22.99 -13.52
C LYS A 104 -4.62 24.16 -14.05
N PRO A 105 -4.46 25.39 -13.54
CA PRO A 105 -3.55 25.78 -12.47
C PRO A 105 -4.04 25.30 -11.10
N LEU A 106 -3.13 24.73 -10.31
CA LEU A 106 -3.45 24.15 -9.01
C LEU A 106 -4.06 25.19 -8.06
N LYS A 107 -5.21 24.83 -7.48
CA LYS A 107 -5.90 25.63 -6.47
C LYS A 107 -5.50 25.13 -5.07
N VAL A 108 -5.09 26.03 -4.18
CA VAL A 108 -4.66 25.70 -2.81
C VAL A 108 -5.67 24.75 -2.11
N LYS A 109 -6.98 25.07 -2.19
CA LYS A 109 -8.02 24.22 -1.56
C LYS A 109 -8.07 22.80 -2.12
N ALA A 110 -7.83 22.61 -3.42
CA ALA A 110 -7.84 21.30 -4.03
C ALA A 110 -6.62 20.47 -3.59
N VAL A 111 -5.44 21.10 -3.52
CA VAL A 111 -4.23 20.46 -3.01
C VAL A 111 -4.40 20.12 -1.52
N GLU A 112 -4.92 21.06 -0.73
CA GLU A 112 -5.18 20.87 0.71
C GLU A 112 -6.10 19.68 0.97
N GLN A 113 -7.21 19.57 0.25
CA GLN A 113 -8.14 18.44 0.36
C GLN A 113 -7.45 17.09 0.09
N GLN A 114 -6.62 17.01 -0.96
CA GLN A 114 -5.91 15.78 -1.29
C GLN A 114 -4.84 15.45 -0.25
N ILE A 115 -4.17 16.45 0.30
CA ILE A 115 -3.20 16.26 1.40
C ILE A 115 -3.93 15.78 2.66
N GLU A 116 -5.07 16.35 3.02
CA GLU A 116 -5.86 15.89 4.18
C GLU A 116 -6.30 14.43 4.03
N GLU A 117 -6.76 14.03 2.85
CA GLU A 117 -7.10 12.65 2.54
C GLU A 117 -5.88 11.71 2.63
N PHE A 118 -4.77 12.12 2.01
CA PHE A 118 -3.53 11.39 2.09
C PHE A 118 -3.03 11.28 3.54
N MET A 119 -3.12 12.35 4.34
CA MET A 119 -2.69 12.34 5.74
C MET A 119 -3.54 11.42 6.61
N LYS A 120 -4.86 11.33 6.37
CA LYS A 120 -5.72 10.32 7.00
C LYS A 120 -5.23 8.90 6.71
N TYR A 121 -4.77 8.65 5.47
CA TYR A 121 -4.18 7.37 5.09
C TYR A 121 -2.80 7.16 5.73
N TYR A 122 -1.92 8.17 5.66
CA TYR A 122 -0.53 8.11 6.14
C TYR A 122 -0.44 8.03 7.67
N LEU A 123 -1.29 8.79 8.38
CA LEU A 123 -1.33 8.83 9.85
C LEU A 123 -2.23 7.75 10.47
N ARG A 124 -2.88 6.90 9.67
CA ARG A 124 -3.56 5.74 10.26
C ARG A 124 -2.55 5.01 11.15
N GLU A 125 -2.85 4.97 12.44
CA GLU A 125 -2.04 4.19 13.39
C GLU A 125 -1.90 2.78 12.82
N GLU A 126 -0.67 2.42 12.51
CA GLU A 126 -0.37 1.11 11.98
C GLU A 126 -0.79 0.06 13.01
N VAL A 127 -1.86 -0.65 12.73
CA VAL A 127 -2.34 -1.70 13.64
C VAL A 127 -1.23 -2.72 13.82
N LYS A 128 -0.79 -2.90 15.06
CA LYS A 128 0.26 -3.84 15.41
C LYS A 128 -0.32 -5.00 16.21
N LEU A 129 0.08 -6.20 15.83
CA LEU A 129 -0.29 -7.44 16.52
C LEU A 129 0.91 -7.97 17.28
N THR A 130 0.66 -8.43 18.52
CA THR A 130 1.69 -9.03 19.37
C THR A 130 1.49 -10.55 19.43
N PHE A 131 2.52 -11.29 19.03
CA PHE A 131 2.56 -12.74 19.08
C PHE A 131 3.57 -13.19 20.15
N ARG A 132 3.22 -14.18 20.94
CA ARG A 132 4.05 -14.69 22.05
C ARG A 132 4.61 -16.08 21.73
N ASN A 133 5.75 -16.42 22.34
CA ASN A 133 6.44 -17.72 22.17
C ASN A 133 6.72 -18.04 20.69
N VAL A 134 7.33 -17.08 20.03
CA VAL A 134 7.52 -17.11 18.57
C VAL A 134 8.86 -17.77 18.24
N SER A 135 8.84 -18.73 17.31
CA SER A 135 10.03 -19.29 16.67
C SER A 135 10.16 -18.79 15.22
N TYR A 136 11.36 -18.67 14.72
CA TYR A 136 11.70 -18.27 13.36
C TYR A 136 13.06 -18.84 12.96
N GLU A 137 13.33 -18.87 11.67
CA GLU A 137 14.64 -19.31 11.15
C GLU A 137 15.48 -18.07 10.79
N GLN A 138 16.72 -18.05 11.24
CA GLN A 138 17.72 -17.04 10.90
C GLN A 138 19.03 -17.72 10.52
N ASN A 139 19.47 -17.50 9.27
CA ASN A 139 20.69 -18.11 8.71
C ASN A 139 20.72 -19.65 8.83
N GLY A 140 19.58 -20.32 8.62
CA GLY A 140 19.47 -21.78 8.72
C GLY A 140 19.42 -22.33 10.16
N VAL A 141 19.34 -21.46 11.17
CA VAL A 141 19.25 -21.84 12.58
C VAL A 141 17.90 -21.42 13.15
N GLU A 142 17.23 -22.33 13.84
CA GLU A 142 16.00 -22.02 14.56
C GLU A 142 16.31 -21.13 15.77
N ALA A 143 15.63 -19.99 15.83
CA ALA A 143 15.71 -19.03 16.91
C ALA A 143 14.32 -18.80 17.52
N SER A 144 14.25 -18.31 18.75
CA SER A 144 12.99 -18.01 19.41
C SER A 144 13.03 -16.66 20.12
N LYS A 145 11.86 -16.02 20.22
CA LYS A 145 11.65 -14.80 21.00
C LYS A 145 10.40 -14.96 21.89
N PRO A 146 10.41 -14.38 23.10
CA PRO A 146 9.25 -14.43 23.98
C PRO A 146 8.04 -13.72 23.39
N ALA A 147 8.28 -12.64 22.62
CA ALA A 147 7.24 -11.93 21.86
C ALA A 147 7.83 -11.24 20.64
N VAL A 148 6.97 -11.06 19.62
CA VAL A 148 7.23 -10.26 18.42
C VAL A 148 6.03 -9.36 18.18
N VAL A 149 6.27 -8.09 17.86
CA VAL A 149 5.27 -7.11 17.45
C VAL A 149 5.40 -6.93 15.95
N LEU A 150 4.34 -7.20 15.20
CA LEU A 150 4.29 -7.09 13.75
C LEU A 150 3.20 -6.11 13.34
N ALA A 151 3.51 -5.24 12.38
CA ALA A 151 2.51 -4.42 11.72
C ALA A 151 1.56 -5.30 10.90
N VAL A 152 0.27 -5.03 10.93
CA VAL A 152 -0.72 -5.74 10.10
C VAL A 152 -0.36 -5.62 8.61
N SER A 153 0.13 -4.45 8.19
CA SER A 153 0.56 -4.18 6.82
C SER A 153 1.69 -5.10 6.34
N ASP A 154 2.54 -5.62 7.25
CA ASP A 154 3.64 -6.52 6.91
C ASP A 154 3.22 -7.99 6.80
N ILE A 155 2.07 -8.36 7.39
CA ILE A 155 1.60 -9.73 7.39
C ILE A 155 0.86 -10.02 6.07
N LEU A 156 1.34 -11.02 5.33
CA LEU A 156 0.73 -11.48 4.08
C LEU A 156 -0.43 -12.43 4.34
N TYR A 157 -0.18 -13.46 5.14
CA TYR A 157 -1.18 -14.45 5.53
C TYR A 157 -0.72 -15.25 6.74
N PHE A 158 -1.67 -15.94 7.37
CA PHE A 158 -1.42 -16.95 8.38
C PHE A 158 -1.75 -18.35 7.84
N GLU A 159 -0.99 -19.36 8.26
CA GLU A 159 -1.20 -20.74 7.89
C GLU A 159 -1.12 -21.66 9.12
N TYR A 160 -2.08 -22.53 9.32
CA TYR A 160 -2.06 -23.52 10.38
C TYR A 160 -1.28 -24.77 9.97
N ILE A 161 -0.18 -25.05 10.68
CA ILE A 161 0.68 -26.21 10.46
C ILE A 161 0.22 -27.34 11.37
N LYS A 162 -0.52 -28.31 10.81
CA LYS A 162 -1.10 -29.44 11.57
C LYS A 162 -0.04 -30.26 12.32
N THR A 163 1.07 -30.55 11.69
CA THR A 163 2.15 -31.38 12.22
C THR A 163 2.80 -30.78 13.46
N LYS A 164 2.91 -29.46 13.50
CA LYS A 164 3.51 -28.71 14.62
C LYS A 164 2.48 -28.16 15.60
N LYS A 165 1.18 -28.17 15.26
CA LYS A 165 0.11 -27.50 16.00
C LYS A 165 0.39 -26.02 16.25
N LYS A 166 1.02 -25.35 15.30
CA LYS A 166 1.41 -23.95 15.34
C LYS A 166 0.76 -23.18 14.19
N ILE A 167 0.65 -21.88 14.35
CA ILE A 167 0.31 -20.93 13.28
C ILE A 167 1.60 -20.36 12.73
N ARG A 168 1.77 -20.42 11.42
CA ARG A 168 2.81 -19.72 10.66
C ARG A 168 2.31 -18.34 10.29
N ILE A 169 3.14 -17.33 10.53
CA ILE A 169 2.92 -15.94 10.12
C ILE A 169 3.88 -15.69 8.95
N VAL A 170 3.35 -15.49 7.77
CA VAL A 170 4.16 -15.13 6.60
C VAL A 170 4.11 -13.62 6.43
N THR A 171 5.25 -12.98 6.58
CA THR A 171 5.40 -11.53 6.38
C THR A 171 6.13 -11.23 5.08
N LYS A 172 6.28 -9.95 4.75
CA LYS A 172 7.04 -9.49 3.58
C LYS A 172 8.52 -9.87 3.64
N SER A 173 9.09 -10.05 4.83
CA SER A 173 10.53 -10.25 5.03
C SER A 173 10.90 -11.54 5.74
N THR A 174 10.04 -12.07 6.60
CA THR A 174 10.39 -13.17 7.51
C THR A 174 9.15 -14.04 7.77
N VAL A 175 9.41 -15.30 8.12
CA VAL A 175 8.39 -16.25 8.53
C VAL A 175 8.56 -16.56 10.02
N PHE A 176 7.45 -16.47 10.76
CA PHE A 176 7.41 -16.79 12.18
C PHE A 176 6.44 -17.94 12.43
N GLU A 177 6.62 -18.68 13.52
CA GLU A 177 5.70 -19.71 13.98
C GLU A 177 5.39 -19.48 15.46
N TYR A 178 4.11 -19.62 15.85
CA TYR A 178 3.70 -19.51 17.26
C TYR A 178 2.55 -20.45 17.57
N PRO A 179 2.37 -20.85 18.85
CA PRO A 179 1.22 -21.66 19.27
C PRO A 179 -0.06 -20.82 19.24
N GLY A 180 -1.12 -21.31 18.60
CA GLY A 180 -2.39 -20.58 18.52
C GLY A 180 -3.49 -21.38 17.82
N ILE A 181 -4.70 -20.84 17.84
CA ILE A 181 -5.90 -21.41 17.24
C ILE A 181 -6.31 -20.53 16.08
N ILE A 182 -6.24 -21.06 14.84
CA ILE A 182 -6.47 -20.29 13.62
C ILE A 182 -7.92 -19.76 13.50
N SER A 183 -8.91 -20.44 14.07
CA SER A 183 -10.30 -19.96 14.08
C SER A 183 -10.50 -18.73 14.98
N GLU A 184 -9.86 -18.71 16.14
CA GLU A 184 -9.89 -17.55 17.05
C GLU A 184 -9.17 -16.36 16.42
N LEU A 185 -8.02 -16.62 15.77
CA LEU A 185 -7.29 -15.59 15.03
C LEU A 185 -8.15 -15.03 13.89
N ALA A 186 -8.85 -15.88 13.13
CA ALA A 186 -9.69 -15.43 12.03
C ALA A 186 -10.83 -14.53 12.50
N GLU A 187 -11.46 -14.87 13.63
CA GLU A 187 -12.52 -14.07 14.23
C GLU A 187 -11.98 -12.72 14.74
N SER A 188 -10.89 -12.76 15.52
CA SER A 188 -10.31 -11.55 16.11
C SER A 188 -9.67 -10.61 15.08
N GLN A 189 -9.17 -11.10 13.94
CA GLN A 189 -8.50 -10.27 12.94
C GLN A 189 -9.37 -9.90 11.73
N ARG A 190 -10.65 -10.29 11.74
CA ARG A 190 -11.58 -9.95 10.64
C ARG A 190 -11.72 -8.44 10.41
N HIS A 191 -11.76 -7.66 11.50
CA HIS A 191 -11.84 -6.19 11.43
C HIS A 191 -10.55 -5.53 10.93
N ASN A 192 -9.40 -6.23 11.01
CA ASN A 192 -8.10 -5.78 10.49
C ASN A 192 -7.87 -6.20 9.02
N GLY A 193 -8.94 -6.60 8.31
CA GLY A 193 -8.86 -6.95 6.90
C GLY A 193 -8.34 -8.36 6.62
N PHE A 194 -8.44 -9.30 7.56
CA PHE A 194 -8.11 -10.69 7.29
C PHE A 194 -9.36 -11.51 6.94
N GLU A 195 -9.23 -12.40 5.94
CA GLU A 195 -10.30 -13.32 5.53
C GLU A 195 -9.77 -14.72 5.24
N THR A 196 -10.57 -15.73 5.58
CA THR A 196 -10.19 -17.14 5.39
C THR A 196 -10.36 -17.56 3.93
N SER A 197 -9.26 -17.93 3.24
CA SER A 197 -9.29 -18.41 1.86
C SER A 197 -9.60 -19.91 1.76
N CYS A 198 -9.03 -20.71 2.64
CA CYS A 198 -9.33 -22.13 2.77
C CYS A 198 -9.10 -22.61 4.20
N ARG A 199 -9.30 -23.91 4.47
CA ARG A 199 -9.12 -24.47 5.82
C ARG A 199 -7.70 -24.27 6.31
N GLY A 200 -7.53 -23.42 7.33
CA GLY A 200 -6.23 -23.17 7.98
C GLY A 200 -5.41 -22.08 7.32
N ILE A 201 -5.94 -21.33 6.36
CA ILE A 201 -5.26 -20.15 5.78
C ILE A 201 -6.14 -18.92 5.91
N LEU A 202 -5.57 -17.87 6.49
CA LEU A 202 -6.18 -16.57 6.72
C LEU A 202 -5.34 -15.50 6.00
N VAL A 203 -5.92 -14.85 5.00
CA VAL A 203 -5.23 -13.93 4.09
C VAL A 203 -5.49 -12.48 4.47
N ASN A 204 -4.47 -11.66 4.44
CA ASN A 204 -4.62 -10.21 4.55
C ASN A 204 -5.10 -9.63 3.21
N LEU A 205 -6.31 -9.08 3.20
CA LEU A 205 -6.96 -8.53 2.01
C LEU A 205 -6.20 -7.35 1.40
N ASN A 206 -5.49 -6.55 2.22
CA ASN A 206 -4.60 -5.48 1.75
C ASN A 206 -3.50 -5.98 0.80
N ASN A 207 -3.08 -7.22 0.96
CA ASN A 207 -2.01 -7.81 0.15
C ASN A 207 -2.54 -8.65 -1.03
N VAL A 208 -3.85 -8.68 -1.28
CA VAL A 208 -4.43 -9.37 -2.43
C VAL A 208 -4.24 -8.53 -3.69
N MET A 209 -3.61 -9.11 -4.70
CA MET A 209 -3.48 -8.52 -6.03
C MET A 209 -4.67 -8.88 -6.92
N LYS A 210 -5.00 -10.19 -6.99
CA LYS A 210 -6.12 -10.71 -7.79
C LYS A 210 -6.48 -12.13 -7.37
N ILE A 211 -7.66 -12.56 -7.81
CA ILE A 211 -8.10 -13.96 -7.70
C ILE A 211 -8.04 -14.60 -9.10
N ARG A 212 -7.36 -15.74 -9.22
CA ARG A 212 -7.24 -16.52 -10.45
C ARG A 212 -7.69 -17.96 -10.19
N GLY A 213 -8.90 -18.32 -10.67
CA GLY A 213 -9.49 -19.62 -10.39
C GLY A 213 -9.69 -19.85 -8.89
N TYR A 214 -9.01 -20.85 -8.37
CA TYR A 214 -9.03 -21.21 -6.95
C TYR A 214 -7.73 -20.80 -6.22
N GLU A 215 -7.14 -19.72 -6.65
CA GLU A 215 -5.94 -19.13 -6.03
C GLU A 215 -6.14 -17.64 -5.75
N VAL A 216 -5.66 -17.19 -4.59
CA VAL A 216 -5.47 -15.79 -4.25
C VAL A 216 -4.02 -15.44 -4.54
N VAL A 217 -3.80 -14.57 -5.52
CA VAL A 217 -2.47 -14.06 -5.88
C VAL A 217 -2.20 -12.81 -5.04
N LEU A 218 -1.10 -12.82 -4.31
CA LEU A 218 -0.67 -11.73 -3.46
C LEU A 218 0.22 -10.73 -4.23
N ARG A 219 0.31 -9.52 -3.73
CA ARG A 219 1.08 -8.42 -4.35
C ARG A 219 2.59 -8.72 -4.46
N ASN A 220 3.13 -9.58 -3.62
CA ASN A 220 4.52 -10.04 -3.70
C ASN A 220 4.75 -11.18 -4.71
N GLY A 221 3.73 -11.57 -5.47
CA GLY A 221 3.78 -12.65 -6.45
C GLY A 221 3.51 -14.05 -5.89
N ALA A 222 3.46 -14.23 -4.58
CA ALA A 222 3.07 -15.50 -3.99
C ALA A 222 1.58 -15.78 -4.22
N SER A 223 1.17 -17.05 -4.17
CA SER A 223 -0.23 -17.44 -4.21
C SER A 223 -0.59 -18.38 -3.06
N VAL A 224 -1.84 -18.28 -2.60
CA VAL A 224 -2.41 -19.18 -1.60
C VAL A 224 -3.71 -19.78 -2.11
N PRO A 225 -4.07 -21.02 -1.71
CA PRO A 225 -5.26 -21.68 -2.19
C PRO A 225 -6.54 -20.97 -1.71
N LEU A 226 -7.55 -20.95 -2.59
CA LEU A 226 -8.90 -20.49 -2.29
C LEU A 226 -9.87 -21.67 -2.48
N SER A 227 -10.53 -22.12 -1.43
CA SER A 227 -11.44 -23.25 -1.53
C SER A 227 -12.70 -22.88 -2.33
N GLN A 228 -13.19 -23.79 -3.15
CA GLN A 228 -14.39 -23.60 -3.98
C GLN A 228 -15.59 -23.09 -3.17
N LYS A 229 -15.79 -23.62 -1.97
CA LYS A 229 -16.88 -23.23 -1.09
C LYS A 229 -16.79 -21.78 -0.59
N ARG A 230 -15.60 -21.17 -0.62
CA ARG A 230 -15.35 -19.83 -0.09
C ARG A 230 -15.19 -18.76 -1.18
N VAL A 231 -15.10 -19.14 -2.45
CA VAL A 231 -14.85 -18.18 -3.55
C VAL A 231 -15.83 -17.01 -3.52
N THR A 232 -17.13 -17.30 -3.40
CA THR A 232 -18.17 -16.25 -3.44
C THR A 232 -18.07 -15.31 -2.25
N GLU A 233 -17.95 -15.87 -1.03
CA GLU A 233 -17.84 -15.08 0.20
C GLU A 233 -16.53 -14.27 0.23
N PHE A 234 -15.41 -14.90 -0.12
CA PHE A 234 -14.12 -14.24 -0.17
C PHE A 234 -14.10 -13.06 -1.16
N LYS A 235 -14.66 -13.24 -2.37
CA LYS A 235 -14.79 -12.17 -3.37
C LYS A 235 -15.68 -11.02 -2.85
N LYS A 236 -16.82 -11.38 -2.25
CA LYS A 236 -17.71 -10.37 -1.64
C LYS A 236 -16.98 -9.56 -0.58
N ARG A 237 -16.28 -10.24 0.33
CA ARG A 237 -15.53 -9.59 1.41
C ARG A 237 -14.37 -8.74 0.90
N LEU A 238 -13.65 -9.21 -0.12
CA LEU A 238 -12.59 -8.42 -0.76
C LEU A 238 -13.15 -7.13 -1.38
N ASN A 239 -14.28 -7.21 -2.09
CA ASN A 239 -14.92 -6.04 -2.68
C ASN A 239 -15.42 -5.05 -1.60
N GLU A 240 -16.07 -5.54 -0.54
CA GLU A 240 -16.48 -4.71 0.59
C GLU A 240 -15.29 -4.02 1.26
N PHE A 241 -14.18 -4.75 1.40
CA PHE A 241 -12.96 -4.23 2.00
C PHE A 241 -12.35 -3.12 1.17
N VAL A 242 -12.25 -3.30 -0.16
CA VAL A 242 -11.73 -2.29 -1.08
C VAL A 242 -12.64 -1.05 -1.11
N HIS A 243 -13.97 -1.21 -1.13
CA HIS A 243 -14.92 -0.09 -1.16
C HIS A 243 -15.07 0.66 0.17
N ASN A 244 -14.74 0.03 1.30
CA ASN A 244 -14.73 0.70 2.61
C ASN A 244 -13.43 1.48 2.86
N GLU A 245 -12.45 1.36 1.98
CA GLU A 245 -11.21 2.14 1.99
C GLU A 245 -11.27 3.36 1.03
N GLU A 246 -12.35 3.47 0.21
CA GLU A 246 -12.72 4.67 -0.54
C GLU A 246 -13.55 5.62 0.35
#